data_541302ea008734b18a5a1ac665549970
#
_entry.id   541302ea008734b18a5a1ac665549970
#
_cell.length_a   1.000
_cell.length_b   1.000
_cell.length_c   1.000
_cell.angle_alpha   90.00
_cell.angle_beta   90.00
_cell.angle_gamma   90.00
#
_symmetry.space_group_name_H-M   'P 1'
#
loop_
_entity.id
_entity.type
_entity.pdbx_description
1 polymer ?
#
loop_
_entity_poly.entity_id
_entity_poly.type
_entity_poly.pdbx_seq_one_letter_code
_entity_poly.pdbx_strand_id
1 'polypeptide(L)'
;TLKIGYNKKLKAERAQRTVLRNERNREISLLRAKGLTQKEIAEKLDISLSTVKRILREARNFLEGSEFTINRSDKVKSAITEFVSSEAKRLYTLYKQENENAPDNEYDLALAKLKNLHKNIFIQGSAGTGKSYLINQYLDSLSDEERKAVLLLAPTGKAADVIGGTTVHKAFELPVGIQILDEEIISIPQILKNIHTIIIDEISMLRIDVFEKIMQILQFANSKGQNIRLIIVGDFGQLAPVCTSSDKAILKTLYPGIKGYYAFNSAKWKEANFEKIILHKVYRQNDAELIEHLNGIKYGRYSDLAWFKYNASPFMSYKPVYICSRRKTVDEFNQSAIEEYSKGNPTTTYQAKYDGPLTTELPCSKTLTFGVGVRVMTICNEKNYKNGMLGTVKSLSDDKVVVKFDNGKTVTIKRKTFELENGTSYIQFPLILAYAITVHRAQGSTFEHVAIMCDGCFEAGQLYCLLSRCPSLDNMTFIGELKPSDLKVDIEALKLTVFMTR
;
A
#
# COMPACT_ATOMS: atom_id res chain seq x y z
N THR A 1 -7.89 37.69 28.88
CA THR A 1 -9.01 36.76 28.55
C THR A 1 -9.78 37.23 27.31
N LEU A 2 -10.03 38.52 27.10
CA LEU A 2 -10.79 39.09 25.95
C LEU A 2 -10.06 38.88 24.60
N LYS A 3 -8.72 39.00 24.52
CA LYS A 3 -7.93 38.77 23.29
C LYS A 3 -7.95 37.33 22.82
N ILE A 4 -8.02 36.36 23.73
CA ILE A 4 -8.04 34.91 23.41
C ILE A 4 -9.41 34.52 22.86
N GLY A 5 -10.51 35.07 23.40
CA GLY A 5 -11.86 34.86 22.89
C GLY A 5 -12.07 35.44 21.49
N TYR A 6 -11.55 36.64 21.23
CA TYR A 6 -11.62 37.31 19.93
C TYR A 6 -10.87 36.51 18.85
N ASN A 7 -9.65 36.02 19.15
CA ASN A 7 -8.90 35.21 18.22
C ASN A 7 -9.54 33.83 17.93
N LYS A 8 -10.21 33.22 18.90
CA LYS A 8 -10.97 31.97 18.67
C LYS A 8 -12.19 32.23 17.76
N LYS A 9 -12.92 33.32 17.96
CA LYS A 9 -14.08 33.69 17.13
C LYS A 9 -13.62 33.98 15.69
N LEU A 10 -12.53 34.74 15.52
CA LEU A 10 -12.00 35.07 14.19
C LEU A 10 -11.48 33.80 13.44
N LYS A 11 -10.89 32.84 14.17
CA LYS A 11 -10.50 31.55 13.59
C LYS A 11 -11.69 30.72 13.17
N ALA A 12 -12.75 30.67 13.96
CA ALA A 12 -14.00 29.96 13.64
C ALA A 12 -14.71 30.59 12.42
N GLU A 13 -14.79 31.91 12.35
CA GLU A 13 -15.38 32.62 11.19
C GLU A 13 -14.54 32.41 9.91
N ARG A 14 -13.22 32.42 10.01
CA ARG A 14 -12.35 32.11 8.87
C ARG A 14 -12.50 30.65 8.40
N ALA A 15 -12.60 29.68 9.32
CA ALA A 15 -12.84 28.30 9.00
C ALA A 15 -14.21 28.12 8.30
N GLN A 16 -15.27 28.74 8.83
CA GLN A 16 -16.61 28.71 8.26
C GLN A 16 -16.66 29.32 6.84
N ARG A 17 -15.98 30.47 6.62
CA ARG A 17 -15.84 31.07 5.28
C ARG A 17 -15.07 30.18 4.32
N THR A 18 -14.09 29.43 4.80
CA THR A 18 -13.31 28.49 3.98
C THR A 18 -14.18 27.30 3.56
N VAL A 19 -15.00 26.76 4.47
CA VAL A 19 -15.94 25.67 4.16
C VAL A 19 -16.95 26.11 3.09
N LEU A 20 -17.62 27.24 3.30
CA LEU A 20 -18.57 27.79 2.33
C LEU A 20 -17.94 28.10 0.95
N ARG A 21 -16.69 28.55 0.95
CA ARG A 21 -15.93 28.76 -0.29
C ARG A 21 -15.64 27.44 -1.00
N ASN A 22 -15.28 26.40 -0.26
CA ASN A 22 -14.98 25.09 -0.82
C ASN A 22 -16.25 24.41 -1.38
N GLU A 23 -17.36 24.48 -0.68
CA GLU A 23 -18.67 23.98 -1.16
C GLU A 23 -19.07 24.63 -2.47
N ARG A 24 -18.96 25.95 -2.58
CA ARG A 24 -19.23 26.68 -3.82
C ARG A 24 -18.31 26.28 -4.98
N ASN A 25 -17.02 26.12 -4.71
CA ASN A 25 -16.04 25.69 -5.72
C ASN A 25 -16.36 24.27 -6.20
N ARG A 26 -16.78 23.39 -5.30
CA ARG A 26 -17.25 22.03 -5.60
C ARG A 26 -18.46 22.06 -6.53
N GLU A 27 -19.46 22.85 -6.20
CA GLU A 27 -20.69 22.97 -6.97
C GLU A 27 -20.43 23.49 -8.39
N ILE A 28 -19.56 24.49 -8.55
CA ILE A 28 -19.14 24.99 -9.88
C ILE A 28 -18.49 23.88 -10.69
N SER A 29 -17.60 23.10 -10.09
CA SER A 29 -16.90 22.00 -10.78
C SER A 29 -17.84 20.87 -11.19
N LEU A 30 -18.80 20.52 -10.32
CA LEU A 30 -19.84 19.52 -10.61
C LEU A 30 -20.78 19.95 -11.73
N LEU A 31 -21.25 21.20 -11.72
CA LEU A 31 -22.11 21.74 -12.78
C LEU A 31 -21.37 21.79 -14.13
N ARG A 32 -20.07 22.09 -14.11
CA ARG A 32 -19.25 22.06 -15.33
C ARG A 32 -19.06 20.64 -15.85
N ALA A 33 -18.83 19.66 -14.98
CA ALA A 33 -18.74 18.25 -15.32
C ALA A 33 -20.05 17.68 -15.90
N LYS A 34 -21.19 18.23 -15.48
CA LYS A 34 -22.53 17.94 -16.06
C LYS A 34 -22.79 18.64 -17.41
N GLY A 35 -21.79 19.31 -17.98
CA GLY A 35 -21.86 19.91 -19.32
C GLY A 35 -22.38 21.36 -19.36
N LEU A 36 -22.74 21.97 -18.21
CA LEU A 36 -23.23 23.35 -18.21
C LEU A 36 -22.14 24.33 -18.67
N THR A 37 -22.53 25.36 -19.41
CA THR A 37 -21.63 26.46 -19.78
C THR A 37 -21.29 27.33 -18.57
N GLN A 38 -20.19 28.08 -18.68
CA GLN A 38 -19.79 28.99 -17.60
C GLN A 38 -20.87 30.06 -17.28
N LYS A 39 -21.67 30.43 -18.28
CA LYS A 39 -22.74 31.41 -18.18
C LYS A 39 -23.92 30.82 -17.42
N GLU A 40 -24.34 29.62 -17.78
CA GLU A 40 -25.39 28.87 -17.07
C GLU A 40 -25.03 28.57 -15.62
N ILE A 41 -23.77 28.29 -15.32
CA ILE A 41 -23.29 28.09 -13.96
C ILE A 41 -23.35 29.41 -13.16
N ALA A 42 -22.97 30.53 -13.78
CA ALA A 42 -23.02 31.84 -13.15
C ALA A 42 -24.48 32.26 -12.79
N GLU A 43 -25.39 32.04 -13.72
CA GLU A 43 -26.82 32.30 -13.54
C GLU A 43 -27.44 31.37 -12.48
N LYS A 44 -27.12 30.07 -12.53
CA LYS A 44 -27.68 29.08 -11.61
C LYS A 44 -27.23 29.26 -10.16
N LEU A 45 -26.03 29.76 -9.92
CA LEU A 45 -25.46 29.94 -8.60
C LEU A 45 -25.52 31.39 -8.10
N ASP A 46 -26.14 32.30 -8.88
CA ASP A 46 -26.21 33.73 -8.61
C ASP A 46 -24.83 34.34 -8.27
N ILE A 47 -23.86 34.08 -9.11
CA ILE A 47 -22.50 34.60 -8.97
C ILE A 47 -21.98 35.18 -10.27
N SER A 48 -21.00 36.07 -10.17
CA SER A 48 -20.43 36.69 -11.38
C SER A 48 -19.72 35.66 -12.28
N LEU A 49 -19.87 35.82 -13.60
CA LEU A 49 -19.17 35.02 -14.59
C LEU A 49 -17.64 35.08 -14.39
N SER A 50 -17.11 36.20 -13.90
CA SER A 50 -15.70 36.37 -13.56
C SER A 50 -15.27 35.43 -12.42
N THR A 51 -16.14 35.23 -11.44
CA THR A 51 -15.92 34.28 -10.33
C THR A 51 -15.89 32.84 -10.84
N VAL A 52 -16.83 32.44 -11.69
CA VAL A 52 -16.84 31.10 -12.31
C VAL A 52 -15.57 30.89 -13.14
N LYS A 53 -15.21 31.86 -14.01
CA LYS A 53 -13.98 31.81 -14.83
C LYS A 53 -12.72 31.67 -13.96
N ARG A 54 -12.63 32.45 -12.86
CA ARG A 54 -11.49 32.38 -11.95
C ARG A 54 -11.39 31.01 -11.30
N ILE A 55 -12.48 30.47 -10.75
CA ILE A 55 -12.49 29.17 -10.05
C ILE A 55 -12.16 28.02 -11.02
N LEU A 56 -12.75 28.02 -12.22
CA LEU A 56 -12.44 27.01 -13.23
C LEU A 56 -11.01 27.14 -13.78
N ARG A 57 -10.47 28.37 -13.84
CA ARG A 57 -9.05 28.61 -14.18
C ARG A 57 -8.13 28.12 -13.06
N GLU A 58 -8.44 28.39 -11.80
CA GLU A 58 -7.71 27.87 -10.64
C GLU A 58 -7.73 26.34 -10.61
N ALA A 59 -8.89 25.72 -10.88
CA ALA A 59 -9.02 24.27 -11.03
C ALA A 59 -8.22 23.74 -12.23
N ARG A 60 -8.26 24.42 -13.37
CA ARG A 60 -7.46 24.10 -14.56
C ARG A 60 -5.96 24.25 -14.29
N ASN A 61 -5.53 25.37 -13.69
CA ASN A 61 -4.12 25.59 -13.33
C ASN A 61 -3.65 24.58 -12.28
N PHE A 62 -4.50 24.11 -11.38
CA PHE A 62 -4.21 22.99 -10.47
C PHE A 62 -4.03 21.68 -11.26
N LEU A 63 -4.84 21.46 -12.30
CA LEU A 63 -4.76 20.28 -13.17
C LEU A 63 -3.59 20.38 -14.19
N GLU A 64 -3.30 21.61 -14.66
CA GLU A 64 -2.25 21.91 -15.65
C GLU A 64 -0.94 22.36 -14.98
N GLY A 65 -0.90 22.49 -13.66
CA GLY A 65 0.12 23.14 -12.80
C GLY A 65 1.54 22.63 -12.90
N SER A 66 2.03 22.71 -14.10
CA SER A 66 3.44 22.83 -14.45
C SER A 66 3.53 23.56 -15.79
N GLU A 67 3.72 24.88 -15.79
CA GLU A 67 4.39 25.54 -16.92
C GLU A 67 5.80 24.95 -17.02
N PHE A 68 5.90 23.91 -17.87
CA PHE A 68 7.19 23.43 -18.34
C PHE A 68 7.66 24.35 -19.45
N THR A 69 8.78 25.00 -19.23
CA THR A 69 9.59 25.59 -20.32
C THR A 69 10.05 24.46 -21.22
N ILE A 70 9.45 24.39 -22.41
CA ILE A 70 9.57 23.25 -23.33
C ILE A 70 10.88 23.36 -24.12
N ASN A 71 11.87 22.56 -23.75
CA ASN A 71 13.03 22.25 -24.57
C ASN A 71 12.73 21.04 -25.50
N ARG A 72 13.49 20.81 -26.58
CA ARG A 72 13.22 19.71 -27.56
C ARG A 72 13.04 18.32 -26.92
N SER A 73 13.64 18.07 -25.74
CA SER A 73 13.41 16.85 -24.92
C SER A 73 11.98 16.78 -24.36
N ASP A 74 11.27 17.89 -24.24
CA ASP A 74 9.98 17.99 -23.56
C ASP A 74 8.81 17.60 -24.49
N LYS A 75 8.98 17.74 -25.82
CA LYS A 75 7.99 17.21 -26.80
C LYS A 75 7.86 15.69 -26.70
N VAL A 76 8.96 14.99 -26.45
CA VAL A 76 8.95 13.53 -26.26
C VAL A 76 8.32 13.19 -24.92
N LYS A 77 8.62 13.95 -23.86
CA LYS A 77 7.99 13.77 -22.53
C LYS A 77 6.50 14.07 -22.58
N SER A 78 6.10 15.16 -23.27
CA SER A 78 4.68 15.49 -23.46
C SER A 78 3.93 14.40 -24.22
N ALA A 79 4.48 13.89 -25.33
CA ALA A 79 3.88 12.79 -26.09
C ALA A 79 3.79 11.49 -25.27
N ILE A 80 4.79 11.18 -24.45
CA ILE A 80 4.76 10.01 -23.52
C ILE A 80 3.68 10.21 -22.47
N THR A 81 3.58 11.41 -21.89
CA THR A 81 2.56 11.72 -20.85
C THR A 81 1.16 11.64 -21.44
N GLU A 82 0.94 12.12 -22.66
CA GLU A 82 -0.34 12.04 -23.36
C GLU A 82 -0.70 10.58 -23.71
N PHE A 83 0.27 9.79 -24.18
CA PHE A 83 0.08 8.36 -24.43
C PHE A 83 -0.26 7.60 -23.14
N VAL A 84 0.47 7.83 -22.05
CA VAL A 84 0.19 7.21 -20.73
C VAL A 84 -1.21 7.58 -20.26
N SER A 85 -1.60 8.87 -20.39
CA SER A 85 -2.93 9.33 -19.99
C SER A 85 -4.05 8.71 -20.83
N SER A 86 -3.85 8.57 -22.15
CA SER A 86 -4.86 7.98 -23.05
C SER A 86 -5.02 6.49 -22.81
N GLU A 87 -3.93 5.75 -22.62
CA GLU A 87 -3.97 4.32 -22.34
C GLU A 87 -4.55 4.03 -20.95
N ALA A 88 -4.20 4.84 -19.94
CA ALA A 88 -4.79 4.74 -18.61
C ALA A 88 -6.32 4.95 -18.64
N LYS A 89 -6.81 5.92 -19.42
CA LYS A 89 -8.25 6.13 -19.65
C LYS A 89 -8.91 4.93 -20.33
N ARG A 90 -8.27 4.35 -21.34
CA ARG A 90 -8.75 3.15 -22.02
C ARG A 90 -8.89 1.98 -21.05
N LEU A 91 -7.85 1.73 -20.24
CA LEU A 91 -7.85 0.67 -19.23
C LEU A 91 -8.92 0.90 -18.17
N TYR A 92 -9.14 2.15 -17.74
CA TYR A 92 -10.22 2.49 -16.81
C TYR A 92 -11.61 2.21 -17.40
N THR A 93 -11.81 2.54 -18.67
CA THR A 93 -13.08 2.23 -19.38
C THR A 93 -13.33 0.73 -19.44
N LEU A 94 -12.30 -0.06 -19.79
CA LEU A 94 -12.40 -1.53 -19.78
C LEU A 94 -12.72 -2.06 -18.38
N TYR A 95 -12.04 -1.58 -17.36
CA TYR A 95 -12.31 -1.97 -15.98
C TYR A 95 -13.77 -1.68 -15.57
N LYS A 96 -14.31 -0.49 -15.93
CA LYS A 96 -15.72 -0.15 -15.64
C LYS A 96 -16.68 -1.11 -16.33
N GLN A 97 -16.46 -1.41 -17.61
CA GLN A 97 -17.27 -2.36 -18.37
C GLN A 97 -17.21 -3.77 -17.76
N GLU A 98 -16.04 -4.24 -17.36
CA GLU A 98 -15.89 -5.54 -16.71
C GLU A 98 -16.58 -5.55 -15.35
N ASN A 99 -16.49 -4.47 -14.57
CA ASN A 99 -17.12 -4.34 -13.27
C ASN A 99 -18.66 -4.30 -13.37
N GLU A 100 -19.20 -3.60 -14.37
CA GLU A 100 -20.65 -3.55 -14.65
C GLU A 100 -21.21 -4.92 -15.09
N ASN A 101 -20.40 -5.73 -15.77
CA ASN A 101 -20.76 -7.07 -16.24
C ASN A 101 -20.32 -8.20 -15.29
N ALA A 102 -19.73 -7.87 -14.14
CA ALA A 102 -19.29 -8.87 -13.18
C ALA A 102 -20.50 -9.62 -12.62
N PRO A 103 -20.47 -10.97 -12.58
CA PRO A 103 -21.58 -11.75 -12.06
C PRO A 103 -21.75 -11.54 -10.55
N ASP A 104 -22.98 -11.53 -10.06
CA ASP A 104 -23.28 -11.39 -8.62
C ASP A 104 -22.59 -12.46 -7.77
N ASN A 105 -22.39 -13.65 -8.32
CA ASN A 105 -21.73 -14.79 -7.69
C ASN A 105 -20.25 -14.93 -8.09
N GLU A 106 -19.56 -13.83 -8.46
CA GLU A 106 -18.13 -13.88 -8.89
C GLU A 106 -17.24 -14.61 -7.90
N TYR A 107 -17.59 -14.50 -6.63
CA TYR A 107 -16.85 -15.09 -5.51
C TYR A 107 -16.96 -16.62 -5.49
N ASP A 108 -18.18 -17.14 -5.65
CA ASP A 108 -18.43 -18.58 -5.71
C ASP A 108 -17.78 -19.21 -6.94
N LEU A 109 -17.81 -18.50 -8.06
CA LEU A 109 -17.13 -18.91 -9.29
C LEU A 109 -15.61 -18.94 -9.10
N ALA A 110 -15.04 -17.94 -8.44
CA ALA A 110 -13.63 -17.89 -8.11
C ALA A 110 -13.22 -19.04 -7.17
N LEU A 111 -14.02 -19.30 -6.14
CA LEU A 111 -13.79 -20.40 -5.20
C LEU A 111 -13.89 -21.78 -5.90
N ALA A 112 -14.87 -21.96 -6.77
CA ALA A 112 -15.00 -23.17 -7.57
C ALA A 112 -13.79 -23.40 -8.49
N LYS A 113 -13.26 -22.35 -9.13
CA LYS A 113 -12.03 -22.43 -9.92
C LYS A 113 -10.82 -22.83 -9.05
N LEU A 114 -10.67 -22.26 -7.85
CA LEU A 114 -9.58 -22.61 -6.93
C LEU A 114 -9.60 -24.09 -6.52
N LYS A 115 -10.80 -24.66 -6.34
CA LYS A 115 -10.98 -26.07 -5.97
C LYS A 115 -10.74 -27.03 -7.13
N ASN A 116 -11.25 -26.70 -8.31
CA ASN A 116 -11.35 -27.64 -9.42
C ASN A 116 -10.20 -27.55 -10.44
N LEU A 117 -9.47 -26.41 -10.47
CA LEU A 117 -8.37 -26.26 -11.42
C LEU A 117 -7.04 -26.68 -10.78
N HIS A 118 -6.35 -27.63 -11.40
CA HIS A 118 -4.99 -28.01 -11.04
C HIS A 118 -3.92 -27.18 -11.77
N LYS A 119 -4.27 -25.99 -12.24
CA LYS A 119 -3.41 -25.07 -12.96
C LYS A 119 -2.86 -23.98 -12.02
N ASN A 120 -1.82 -23.29 -12.48
CA ASN A 120 -1.41 -22.03 -11.86
C ASN A 120 -2.52 -20.99 -11.99
N ILE A 121 -2.78 -20.22 -10.93
CA ILE A 121 -3.87 -19.24 -10.88
C ILE A 121 -3.30 -17.88 -10.46
N PHE A 122 -3.76 -16.83 -11.14
CA PHE A 122 -3.52 -15.44 -10.73
C PHE A 122 -4.84 -14.78 -10.33
N ILE A 123 -4.95 -14.42 -9.05
CA ILE A 123 -6.10 -13.71 -8.49
C ILE A 123 -5.74 -12.22 -8.42
N GLN A 124 -6.38 -11.43 -9.27
CA GLN A 124 -6.29 -9.97 -9.32
C GLN A 124 -7.53 -9.37 -8.68
N GLY A 125 -7.38 -8.31 -7.90
CA GLY A 125 -8.51 -7.54 -7.38
C GLY A 125 -8.04 -6.27 -6.70
N SER A 126 -8.84 -5.20 -6.78
CA SER A 126 -8.56 -3.91 -6.15
C SER A 126 -8.45 -4.04 -4.62
N ALA A 127 -7.98 -2.99 -3.95
CA ALA A 127 -7.96 -2.95 -2.50
C ALA A 127 -9.39 -3.16 -1.95
N GLY A 128 -9.55 -4.06 -0.99
CA GLY A 128 -10.86 -4.31 -0.37
C GLY A 128 -11.78 -5.28 -1.10
N THR A 129 -11.36 -5.93 -2.20
CA THR A 129 -12.18 -6.92 -2.93
C THR A 129 -12.22 -8.31 -2.28
N GLY A 130 -11.72 -8.48 -1.07
CA GLY A 130 -11.82 -9.76 -0.36
C GLY A 130 -10.86 -10.85 -0.82
N LYS A 131 -9.74 -10.54 -1.49
CA LYS A 131 -8.74 -11.53 -1.93
C LYS A 131 -8.32 -12.49 -0.81
N SER A 132 -7.89 -11.95 0.32
CA SER A 132 -7.46 -12.75 1.48
C SER A 132 -8.62 -13.55 2.09
N TYR A 133 -9.84 -13.02 2.05
CA TYR A 133 -11.03 -13.77 2.46
C TYR A 133 -11.28 -14.96 1.53
N LEU A 134 -11.15 -14.78 0.20
CA LEU A 134 -11.28 -15.88 -0.78
C LEU A 134 -10.27 -16.99 -0.52
N ILE A 135 -9.01 -16.61 -0.21
CA ILE A 135 -7.97 -17.58 0.14
C ILE A 135 -8.33 -18.34 1.43
N ASN A 136 -8.82 -17.65 2.47
CA ASN A 136 -9.26 -18.30 3.69
C ASN A 136 -10.42 -19.27 3.44
N GLN A 137 -11.43 -18.89 2.66
CA GLN A 137 -12.54 -19.79 2.27
C GLN A 137 -12.06 -21.00 1.47
N TYR A 138 -11.08 -20.82 0.59
CA TYR A 138 -10.43 -21.93 -0.09
C TYR A 138 -9.74 -22.86 0.91
N LEU A 139 -8.93 -22.32 1.83
CA LEU A 139 -8.23 -23.11 2.85
C LEU A 139 -9.18 -23.84 3.80
N ASP A 140 -10.27 -23.20 4.20
CA ASP A 140 -11.29 -23.78 5.09
C ASP A 140 -12.10 -24.88 4.39
N SER A 141 -12.07 -24.92 3.06
CA SER A 141 -12.73 -25.96 2.27
C SER A 141 -11.88 -27.21 2.03
N LEU A 142 -10.61 -27.18 2.41
CA LEU A 142 -9.66 -28.29 2.28
C LEU A 142 -9.75 -29.23 3.49
N SER A 143 -9.48 -30.52 3.26
CA SER A 143 -9.22 -31.46 4.36
C SER A 143 -7.92 -31.09 5.13
N ASP A 144 -7.74 -31.64 6.31
CA ASP A 144 -6.55 -31.40 7.12
C ASP A 144 -5.26 -31.85 6.40
N GLU A 145 -5.29 -32.91 5.64
CA GLU A 145 -4.18 -33.41 4.82
C GLU A 145 -3.85 -32.45 3.68
N GLU A 146 -4.88 -32.02 2.90
CA GLU A 146 -4.72 -31.08 1.82
C GLU A 146 -4.20 -29.73 2.33
N ARG A 147 -4.72 -29.26 3.48
CA ARG A 147 -4.28 -28.01 4.10
C ARG A 147 -2.81 -28.03 4.51
N LYS A 148 -2.29 -29.17 5.02
CA LYS A 148 -0.86 -29.34 5.32
C LYS A 148 0.02 -29.30 4.09
N ALA A 149 -0.53 -29.63 2.91
CA ALA A 149 0.16 -29.56 1.63
C ALA A 149 0.09 -28.17 0.95
N VAL A 150 -0.47 -27.15 1.63
CA VAL A 150 -0.51 -25.76 1.17
C VAL A 150 0.52 -24.93 1.92
N LEU A 151 1.37 -24.22 1.18
CA LEU A 151 2.35 -23.26 1.72
C LEU A 151 1.90 -21.82 1.42
N LEU A 152 1.71 -21.02 2.48
CA LEU A 152 1.31 -19.62 2.38
C LEU A 152 2.53 -18.71 2.45
N LEU A 153 2.71 -17.85 1.46
CA LEU A 153 3.88 -16.99 1.31
C LEU A 153 3.49 -15.54 0.99
N ALA A 154 4.35 -14.60 1.39
CA ALA A 154 4.25 -13.22 0.95
C ALA A 154 5.65 -12.57 0.82
N PRO A 155 5.79 -11.46 0.07
CA PRO A 155 7.06 -10.76 -0.10
C PRO A 155 7.60 -10.14 1.19
N THR A 156 6.73 -9.74 2.11
CA THR A 156 7.10 -9.06 3.36
C THR A 156 6.62 -9.82 4.59
N GLY A 157 7.35 -9.69 5.71
CA GLY A 157 6.98 -10.34 6.97
C GLY A 157 5.56 -9.98 7.43
N LYS A 158 5.17 -8.70 7.31
CA LYS A 158 3.82 -8.26 7.68
C LYS A 158 2.72 -8.91 6.82
N ALA A 159 2.90 -8.94 5.50
CA ALA A 159 1.94 -9.58 4.61
C ALA A 159 1.85 -11.09 4.88
N ALA A 160 3.00 -11.75 5.11
CA ALA A 160 3.05 -13.16 5.48
C ALA A 160 2.26 -13.46 6.77
N ASP A 161 2.36 -12.57 7.74
CA ASP A 161 1.64 -12.70 9.02
C ASP A 161 0.13 -12.57 8.88
N VAL A 162 -0.33 -11.66 8.03
CA VAL A 162 -1.77 -11.46 7.76
C VAL A 162 -2.42 -12.75 7.25
N ILE A 163 -1.70 -13.51 6.40
CA ILE A 163 -2.20 -14.76 5.82
C ILE A 163 -1.82 -16.00 6.64
N GLY A 164 -1.13 -15.84 7.79
CA GLY A 164 -0.65 -16.95 8.62
C GLY A 164 0.47 -17.78 7.97
N GLY A 165 1.22 -17.19 7.05
CA GLY A 165 2.29 -17.82 6.29
C GLY A 165 3.71 -17.39 6.70
N THR A 166 4.65 -17.49 5.77
CA THR A 166 6.04 -17.05 5.92
C THR A 166 6.50 -16.23 4.72
N THR A 167 7.67 -15.59 4.81
CA THR A 167 8.19 -14.82 3.67
C THR A 167 8.75 -15.74 2.58
N VAL A 168 8.66 -15.28 1.32
CA VAL A 168 9.24 -16.00 0.17
C VAL A 168 10.74 -16.24 0.36
N HIS A 169 11.49 -15.24 0.88
CA HIS A 169 12.91 -15.37 1.14
C HIS A 169 13.22 -16.50 2.13
N LYS A 170 12.46 -16.57 3.22
CA LYS A 170 12.65 -17.64 4.23
C LYS A 170 12.27 -19.02 3.68
N ALA A 171 11.14 -19.11 2.94
CA ALA A 171 10.66 -20.39 2.43
C ALA A 171 11.57 -20.99 1.36
N PHE A 172 12.15 -20.15 0.50
CA PHE A 172 13.05 -20.58 -0.56
C PHE A 172 14.53 -20.44 -0.20
N GLU A 173 14.84 -20.10 1.06
CA GLU A 173 16.22 -19.95 1.58
C GLU A 173 17.03 -18.93 0.76
N LEU A 174 16.36 -17.85 0.28
CA LEU A 174 16.97 -16.84 -0.57
C LEU A 174 17.72 -15.81 0.28
N PRO A 175 18.96 -15.46 -0.10
CA PRO A 175 19.70 -14.38 0.56
C PRO A 175 19.03 -13.03 0.32
N VAL A 176 19.36 -12.06 1.18
CA VAL A 176 18.97 -10.67 0.96
C VAL A 176 19.76 -10.10 -0.22
N GLY A 177 19.11 -9.27 -1.04
CA GLY A 177 19.73 -8.62 -2.20
C GLY A 177 19.19 -9.13 -3.54
N ILE A 178 19.98 -8.93 -4.61
CA ILE A 178 19.61 -9.36 -5.96
C ILE A 178 19.81 -10.88 -6.08
N GLN A 179 18.78 -11.54 -6.60
CA GLN A 179 18.85 -12.96 -6.88
C GLN A 179 19.43 -13.19 -8.29
N ILE A 180 20.44 -14.07 -8.36
CA ILE A 180 21.02 -14.53 -9.63
C ILE A 180 20.59 -15.98 -9.82
N LEU A 181 20.21 -16.33 -11.04
CA LEU A 181 19.87 -17.70 -11.36
C LEU A 181 21.14 -18.59 -11.27
N ASP A 182 21.00 -19.73 -10.64
CA ASP A 182 22.07 -20.73 -10.61
C ASP A 182 22.14 -21.44 -11.95
N GLU A 183 23.33 -21.85 -12.34
CA GLU A 183 23.50 -22.74 -13.51
C GLU A 183 22.81 -24.08 -13.26
N GLU A 184 22.93 -24.62 -12.03
CA GLU A 184 22.25 -25.83 -11.59
C GLU A 184 21.63 -25.65 -10.18
N ILE A 185 20.40 -26.10 -10.00
CA ILE A 185 19.77 -26.24 -8.66
C ILE A 185 20.17 -27.62 -8.13
N ILE A 186 20.86 -27.63 -6.99
CA ILE A 186 21.36 -28.87 -6.36
C ILE A 186 20.46 -29.40 -5.25
N SER A 187 19.60 -28.59 -4.69
CA SER A 187 18.70 -28.97 -3.58
C SER A 187 17.37 -28.32 -3.66
N ILE A 188 16.36 -28.97 -3.10
CA ILE A 188 15.00 -28.41 -2.90
C ILE A 188 14.89 -28.02 -1.44
N PRO A 189 14.46 -26.77 -1.11
CA PRO A 189 14.24 -26.34 0.26
C PRO A 189 13.36 -27.34 1.03
N GLN A 190 13.76 -27.65 2.26
CA GLN A 190 13.08 -28.67 3.08
C GLN A 190 11.59 -28.39 3.28
N ILE A 191 11.22 -27.10 3.36
CA ILE A 191 9.83 -26.67 3.54
C ILE A 191 8.93 -27.07 2.37
N LEU A 192 9.48 -27.28 1.16
CA LEU A 192 8.73 -27.67 -0.03
C LEU A 192 8.39 -29.17 -0.09
N LYS A 193 8.95 -29.98 0.81
CA LYS A 193 8.60 -31.40 0.86
C LYS A 193 7.12 -31.59 1.19
N ASN A 194 6.44 -32.41 0.42
CA ASN A 194 4.99 -32.69 0.54
C ASN A 194 4.07 -31.48 0.29
N ILE A 195 4.59 -30.40 -0.31
CA ILE A 195 3.74 -29.27 -0.73
C ILE A 195 3.24 -29.52 -2.15
N HIS A 196 1.93 -29.33 -2.34
CA HIS A 196 1.24 -29.43 -3.64
C HIS A 196 0.73 -28.08 -4.14
N THR A 197 0.53 -27.12 -3.23
CA THR A 197 0.06 -25.78 -3.59
C THR A 197 0.87 -24.73 -2.85
N ILE A 198 1.43 -23.76 -3.57
CA ILE A 198 2.01 -22.55 -3.00
C ILE A 198 1.10 -21.37 -3.31
N ILE A 199 0.78 -20.59 -2.29
CA ILE A 199 0.02 -19.36 -2.43
C ILE A 199 0.94 -18.19 -2.08
N ILE A 200 1.15 -17.26 -3.03
CA ILE A 200 1.93 -16.02 -2.80
C ILE A 200 0.97 -14.84 -2.83
N ASP A 201 0.72 -14.22 -1.66
CA ASP A 201 -0.06 -12.99 -1.56
C ASP A 201 0.82 -11.75 -1.77
N GLU A 202 0.19 -10.61 -2.05
CA GLU A 202 0.83 -9.31 -2.34
C GLU A 202 1.90 -9.40 -3.45
N ILE A 203 1.61 -10.14 -4.52
CA ILE A 203 2.53 -10.40 -5.64
C ILE A 203 3.07 -9.11 -6.29
N SER A 204 2.35 -7.99 -6.20
CA SER A 204 2.80 -6.70 -6.75
C SER A 204 4.12 -6.22 -6.19
N MET A 205 4.45 -6.62 -4.94
CA MET A 205 5.70 -6.28 -4.28
C MET A 205 6.84 -7.26 -4.56
N LEU A 206 6.56 -8.36 -5.26
CA LEU A 206 7.59 -9.36 -5.57
C LEU A 206 8.42 -8.93 -6.78
N ARG A 207 9.73 -8.83 -6.59
CA ARG A 207 10.68 -8.40 -7.61
C ARG A 207 10.94 -9.52 -8.64
N ILE A 208 11.20 -9.14 -9.88
CA ILE A 208 11.40 -10.05 -11.03
C ILE A 208 12.45 -11.13 -10.76
N ASP A 209 13.61 -10.77 -10.23
CA ASP A 209 14.72 -11.71 -9.95
C ASP A 209 14.35 -12.73 -8.87
N VAL A 210 13.64 -12.29 -7.82
CA VAL A 210 13.12 -13.19 -6.78
C VAL A 210 12.09 -14.15 -7.36
N PHE A 211 11.18 -13.65 -8.20
CA PHE A 211 10.19 -14.51 -8.87
C PHE A 211 10.84 -15.54 -9.78
N GLU A 212 11.82 -15.14 -10.58
CA GLU A 212 12.54 -16.08 -11.47
C GLU A 212 13.28 -17.15 -10.69
N LYS A 213 13.90 -16.79 -9.56
CA LYS A 213 14.56 -17.75 -8.68
C LYS A 213 13.59 -18.76 -8.09
N ILE A 214 12.42 -18.28 -7.60
CA ILE A 214 11.33 -19.15 -7.15
C ILE A 214 10.94 -20.13 -8.26
N MET A 215 10.68 -19.61 -9.46
CA MET A 215 10.27 -20.45 -10.60
C MET A 215 11.32 -21.46 -11.02
N GLN A 216 12.62 -21.11 -10.94
CA GLN A 216 13.72 -22.04 -11.18
C GLN A 216 13.68 -23.22 -10.20
N ILE A 217 13.53 -22.92 -8.89
CA ILE A 217 13.44 -23.94 -7.85
C ILE A 217 12.19 -24.82 -8.02
N LEU A 218 11.04 -24.22 -8.34
CA LEU A 218 9.78 -24.97 -8.56
C LEU A 218 9.86 -25.87 -9.81
N GLN A 219 10.46 -25.40 -10.90
CA GLN A 219 10.67 -26.21 -12.10
C GLN A 219 11.57 -27.41 -11.78
N PHE A 220 12.63 -27.22 -11.00
CA PHE A 220 13.48 -28.31 -10.55
C PHE A 220 12.73 -29.29 -9.65
N ALA A 221 11.96 -28.80 -8.66
CA ALA A 221 11.14 -29.64 -7.79
C ALA A 221 10.13 -30.48 -8.58
N ASN A 222 9.46 -29.86 -9.56
CA ASN A 222 8.49 -30.52 -10.42
C ASN A 222 9.15 -31.55 -11.35
N SER A 223 10.38 -31.30 -11.83
CA SER A 223 11.13 -32.30 -12.59
C SER A 223 11.53 -33.54 -11.76
N LYS A 224 11.53 -33.41 -10.42
CA LYS A 224 11.71 -34.51 -9.47
C LYS A 224 10.37 -35.12 -9.00
N GLY A 225 9.25 -34.75 -9.63
CA GLY A 225 7.93 -35.38 -9.44
C GLY A 225 7.04 -34.75 -8.37
N GLN A 226 7.35 -33.53 -7.87
CA GLN A 226 6.53 -32.89 -6.80
C GLN A 226 5.19 -32.32 -7.28
N ASN A 227 5.05 -31.90 -8.53
CA ASN A 227 3.81 -31.33 -9.11
C ASN A 227 3.19 -30.18 -8.30
N ILE A 228 4.04 -29.19 -7.92
CA ILE A 228 3.61 -28.04 -7.15
C ILE A 228 2.92 -27.04 -8.09
N ARG A 229 1.66 -26.68 -7.78
CA ARG A 229 0.97 -25.56 -8.44
C ARG A 229 1.17 -24.26 -7.70
N LEU A 230 1.13 -23.15 -8.43
CA LEU A 230 1.31 -21.80 -7.91
C LEU A 230 0.02 -20.99 -8.03
N ILE A 231 -0.46 -20.46 -6.91
CA ILE A 231 -1.53 -19.47 -6.83
C ILE A 231 -0.90 -18.16 -6.40
N ILE A 232 -1.02 -17.13 -7.22
CA ILE A 232 -0.52 -15.80 -6.91
C ILE A 232 -1.68 -14.83 -6.74
N VAL A 233 -1.58 -13.93 -5.77
CA VAL A 233 -2.67 -13.05 -5.35
C VAL A 233 -2.13 -11.63 -5.21
N GLY A 234 -2.88 -10.63 -5.67
CA GLY A 234 -2.51 -9.23 -5.43
C GLY A 234 -3.24 -8.23 -6.29
N ASP A 235 -2.72 -7.01 -6.29
CA ASP A 235 -3.21 -5.89 -7.07
C ASP A 235 -2.03 -5.09 -7.63
N PHE A 236 -1.74 -5.24 -8.91
CA PHE A 236 -0.66 -4.52 -9.57
C PHE A 236 -0.89 -3.00 -9.70
N GLY A 237 -2.08 -2.51 -9.35
CA GLY A 237 -2.32 -1.07 -9.16
C GLY A 237 -1.84 -0.52 -7.82
N GLN A 238 -1.42 -1.39 -6.88
CA GLN A 238 -0.83 -1.02 -5.58
C GLN A 238 0.69 -0.83 -5.69
N LEU A 239 1.39 -0.96 -4.55
CA LEU A 239 2.83 -0.72 -4.48
C LEU A 239 3.65 -1.66 -5.37
N ALA A 240 4.60 -1.07 -6.07
CA ALA A 240 5.62 -1.77 -6.84
C ALA A 240 6.67 -2.43 -5.93
N PRO A 241 7.48 -3.37 -6.47
CA PRO A 241 8.62 -3.93 -5.75
C PRO A 241 9.61 -2.82 -5.34
N VAL A 242 10.09 -2.88 -4.09
CA VAL A 242 11.11 -1.95 -3.61
C VAL A 242 12.44 -2.26 -4.28
N CYS A 243 13.03 -1.26 -4.94
CA CYS A 243 14.34 -1.35 -5.58
C CYS A 243 15.16 -0.11 -5.25
N THR A 244 16.33 -0.29 -4.66
CA THR A 244 17.30 0.78 -4.47
C THR A 244 17.88 1.25 -5.81
N SER A 245 18.60 2.37 -5.83
CA SER A 245 19.27 2.83 -7.06
C SER A 245 20.34 1.83 -7.54
N SER A 246 21.03 1.16 -6.61
CA SER A 246 21.99 0.08 -6.91
C SER A 246 21.29 -1.15 -7.48
N ASP A 247 20.15 -1.58 -6.88
CA ASP A 247 19.39 -2.71 -7.40
C ASP A 247 18.92 -2.44 -8.83
N LYS A 248 18.40 -1.24 -9.10
CA LYS A 248 17.95 -0.83 -10.44
C LYS A 248 19.07 -0.89 -11.48
N ALA A 249 20.31 -0.53 -11.09
CA ALA A 249 21.45 -0.62 -12.00
C ALA A 249 21.79 -2.07 -12.36
N ILE A 250 21.84 -2.96 -11.37
CA ILE A 250 22.11 -4.39 -11.56
C ILE A 250 20.98 -5.04 -12.37
N LEU A 251 19.72 -4.82 -11.99
CA LEU A 251 18.56 -5.41 -12.66
C LEU A 251 18.45 -4.98 -14.12
N LYS A 252 18.83 -3.74 -14.47
CA LYS A 252 18.88 -3.30 -15.87
C LYS A 252 19.91 -4.08 -16.70
N THR A 253 20.99 -4.53 -16.08
CA THR A 253 22.00 -5.36 -16.74
C THR A 253 21.51 -6.79 -16.90
N LEU A 254 20.89 -7.37 -15.86
CA LEU A 254 20.36 -8.74 -15.88
C LEU A 254 19.13 -8.86 -16.80
N TYR A 255 18.32 -7.82 -16.88
CA TYR A 255 17.05 -7.81 -17.63
C TYR A 255 17.01 -6.60 -18.59
N PRO A 256 17.77 -6.63 -19.70
CA PRO A 256 17.82 -5.51 -20.64
C PRO A 256 16.44 -5.26 -21.28
N GLY A 257 16.03 -4.00 -21.34
CA GLY A 257 14.79 -3.57 -22.00
C GLY A 257 13.51 -3.69 -21.17
N ILE A 258 13.55 -4.17 -19.91
CA ILE A 258 12.37 -4.18 -19.05
C ILE A 258 11.94 -2.76 -18.64
N LYS A 259 10.63 -2.54 -18.52
CA LYS A 259 10.04 -1.25 -18.13
C LYS A 259 9.71 -1.15 -16.64
N GLY A 260 10.00 -2.19 -15.87
CA GLY A 260 9.74 -2.25 -14.43
C GLY A 260 10.27 -3.55 -13.85
N TYR A 261 10.26 -3.66 -12.52
CA TYR A 261 10.89 -4.79 -11.82
C TYR A 261 9.89 -5.77 -11.23
N TYR A 262 8.66 -5.77 -11.75
CA TYR A 262 7.60 -6.67 -11.33
C TYR A 262 7.84 -8.12 -11.79
N ALA A 263 7.32 -9.06 -11.03
CA ALA A 263 7.33 -10.48 -11.37
C ALA A 263 6.80 -10.80 -12.78
N PHE A 264 5.76 -10.09 -13.22
CA PHE A 264 5.14 -10.31 -14.54
C PHE A 264 6.03 -9.92 -15.74
N ASN A 265 7.11 -9.18 -15.52
CA ASN A 265 8.10 -8.87 -16.57
C ASN A 265 9.04 -10.04 -16.85
N SER A 266 9.01 -11.08 -16.03
CA SER A 266 9.79 -12.31 -16.25
C SER A 266 9.23 -13.15 -17.39
N ALA A 267 10.13 -13.78 -18.17
CA ALA A 267 9.75 -14.81 -19.13
C ALA A 267 9.02 -15.98 -18.43
N LYS A 268 9.46 -16.33 -17.22
CA LYS A 268 8.85 -17.39 -16.39
C LYS A 268 7.39 -17.13 -16.03
N TRP A 269 6.97 -15.87 -15.94
CA TRP A 269 5.55 -15.52 -15.75
C TRP A 269 4.69 -15.99 -16.93
N LYS A 270 5.17 -15.80 -18.16
CA LYS A 270 4.46 -16.25 -19.36
C LYS A 270 4.42 -17.76 -19.47
N GLU A 271 5.57 -18.42 -19.16
CA GLU A 271 5.67 -19.87 -19.13
C GLU A 271 4.73 -20.51 -18.10
N ALA A 272 4.52 -19.86 -16.95
CA ALA A 272 3.64 -20.35 -15.89
C ALA A 272 2.16 -20.44 -16.31
N ASN A 273 1.75 -19.77 -17.39
CA ASN A 273 0.42 -19.82 -18.01
C ASN A 273 -0.74 -19.74 -16.98
N PHE A 274 -0.75 -18.67 -16.20
CA PHE A 274 -1.73 -18.47 -15.14
C PHE A 274 -3.16 -18.35 -15.69
N GLU A 275 -4.07 -19.14 -15.13
CA GLU A 275 -5.51 -18.89 -15.25
C GLU A 275 -5.85 -17.63 -14.43
N LYS A 276 -6.43 -16.63 -15.07
CA LYS A 276 -6.69 -15.33 -14.41
C LYS A 276 -8.10 -15.29 -13.82
N ILE A 277 -8.19 -14.84 -12.58
CA ILE A 277 -9.43 -14.51 -11.86
C ILE A 277 -9.35 -13.04 -11.49
N ILE A 278 -10.34 -12.24 -11.83
CA ILE A 278 -10.46 -10.84 -11.41
C ILE A 278 -11.64 -10.71 -10.46
N LEU A 279 -11.42 -10.12 -9.29
CA LEU A 279 -12.44 -9.75 -8.32
C LEU A 279 -12.74 -8.26 -8.46
N HIS A 280 -14.00 -7.93 -8.69
CA HIS A 280 -14.48 -6.56 -8.93
C HIS A 280 -15.14 -5.96 -7.70
N LYS A 281 -15.98 -6.73 -6.98
CA LYS A 281 -16.77 -6.24 -5.87
C LYS A 281 -15.91 -5.84 -4.66
N VAL A 282 -16.02 -4.58 -4.25
CA VAL A 282 -15.31 -4.03 -3.09
C VAL A 282 -16.16 -4.18 -1.84
N TYR A 283 -15.56 -4.68 -0.76
CA TYR A 283 -16.22 -4.93 0.54
C TYR A 283 -15.69 -4.05 1.67
N ARG A 284 -14.53 -3.40 1.48
CA ARG A 284 -13.91 -2.56 2.52
C ARG A 284 -14.60 -1.22 2.66
N GLN A 285 -14.98 -0.61 1.56
CA GLN A 285 -15.70 0.65 1.47
C GLN A 285 -17.16 0.35 1.10
N ASN A 286 -18.09 1.03 1.78
CA ASN A 286 -19.52 0.93 1.49
C ASN A 286 -20.04 2.13 0.68
N ASP A 287 -19.21 3.16 0.47
CA ASP A 287 -19.54 4.35 -0.29
C ASP A 287 -19.13 4.15 -1.76
N ALA A 288 -20.13 4.08 -2.65
CA ALA A 288 -19.93 3.86 -4.08
C ALA A 288 -19.16 5.03 -4.73
N GLU A 289 -19.36 6.28 -4.26
CA GLU A 289 -18.65 7.45 -4.77
C GLU A 289 -17.16 7.38 -4.38
N LEU A 290 -16.85 7.03 -3.14
CA LEU A 290 -15.47 6.81 -2.70
C LEU A 290 -14.77 5.70 -3.52
N ILE A 291 -15.47 4.58 -3.77
CA ILE A 291 -14.94 3.47 -4.57
C ILE A 291 -14.64 3.93 -6.01
N GLU A 292 -15.55 4.69 -6.63
CA GLU A 292 -15.33 5.20 -7.98
C GLU A 292 -14.10 6.11 -8.05
N HIS A 293 -13.95 7.03 -7.09
CA HIS A 293 -12.81 7.94 -7.05
C HIS A 293 -11.50 7.24 -6.70
N LEU A 294 -11.52 6.23 -5.83
CA LEU A 294 -10.34 5.37 -5.57
C LEU A 294 -9.89 4.64 -6.84
N ASN A 295 -10.83 4.08 -7.61
CA ASN A 295 -10.51 3.47 -8.88
C ASN A 295 -10.00 4.51 -9.89
N GLY A 296 -10.57 5.71 -9.93
CA GLY A 296 -10.06 6.80 -10.75
C GLY A 296 -8.61 7.16 -10.43
N ILE A 297 -8.23 7.23 -9.16
CA ILE A 297 -6.84 7.42 -8.71
C ILE A 297 -5.95 6.25 -9.18
N LYS A 298 -6.41 5.01 -9.01
CA LYS A 298 -5.69 3.80 -9.47
C LYS A 298 -5.33 3.87 -10.95
N TYR A 299 -6.25 4.36 -11.78
CA TYR A 299 -6.08 4.50 -13.22
C TYR A 299 -5.59 5.89 -13.67
N GLY A 300 -5.13 6.74 -12.75
CA GLY A 300 -4.48 8.02 -13.09
C GLY A 300 -5.43 9.14 -13.48
N ARG A 301 -6.69 9.12 -13.05
CA ARG A 301 -7.68 10.18 -13.33
C ARG A 301 -7.44 11.39 -12.42
N TYR A 302 -6.86 12.44 -12.95
CA TYR A 302 -6.48 13.65 -12.19
C TYR A 302 -7.66 14.40 -11.54
N SER A 303 -8.86 14.34 -12.12
CA SER A 303 -10.06 14.96 -11.52
C SER A 303 -10.36 14.45 -10.10
N ASP A 304 -9.96 13.21 -9.80
CA ASP A 304 -10.24 12.59 -8.50
C ASP A 304 -9.37 13.16 -7.38
N LEU A 305 -8.19 13.69 -7.70
CA LEU A 305 -7.37 14.41 -6.70
C LEU A 305 -8.12 15.61 -6.12
N ALA A 306 -8.81 16.36 -6.98
CA ALA A 306 -9.62 17.50 -6.55
C ALA A 306 -10.78 17.02 -5.66
N TRP A 307 -11.43 15.92 -6.05
CA TRP A 307 -12.52 15.34 -5.27
C TRP A 307 -12.04 14.93 -3.86
N PHE A 308 -10.94 14.21 -3.74
CA PHE A 308 -10.37 13.85 -2.43
C PHE A 308 -10.02 15.09 -1.60
N LYS A 309 -9.37 16.08 -2.22
CA LYS A 309 -8.99 17.32 -1.54
C LYS A 309 -10.19 18.09 -0.96
N TYR A 310 -11.33 18.09 -1.66
CA TYR A 310 -12.51 18.88 -1.25
C TYR A 310 -13.45 18.12 -0.33
N ASN A 311 -13.45 16.80 -0.33
CA ASN A 311 -14.40 15.98 0.40
C ASN A 311 -13.84 15.29 1.64
N ALA A 312 -12.50 15.19 1.78
CA ALA A 312 -11.89 14.64 2.99
C ALA A 312 -12.19 15.54 4.21
N SER A 313 -12.30 14.93 5.37
CA SER A 313 -12.58 15.64 6.62
C SER A 313 -11.51 16.69 6.93
N PRO A 314 -11.88 17.95 7.16
CA PRO A 314 -10.94 18.99 7.58
C PRO A 314 -10.53 18.85 9.05
N PHE A 315 -11.22 18.01 9.84
CA PHE A 315 -11.03 17.86 11.27
C PHE A 315 -10.76 16.42 11.65
N MET A 316 -9.75 16.23 12.49
CA MET A 316 -9.51 14.96 13.16
C MET A 316 -10.30 14.92 14.46
N SER A 317 -11.35 14.11 14.51
CA SER A 317 -12.15 13.90 15.73
C SER A 317 -11.50 12.93 16.72
N TYR A 318 -10.56 12.11 16.27
CA TYR A 318 -9.83 11.11 17.04
C TYR A 318 -8.33 11.14 16.73
N LYS A 319 -7.53 10.38 17.52
CA LYS A 319 -6.09 10.21 17.25
C LYS A 319 -5.89 9.30 16.03
N PRO A 320 -5.64 9.83 14.82
CA PRO A 320 -5.49 9.02 13.63
C PRO A 320 -4.14 8.31 13.61
N VAL A 321 -4.02 7.31 12.74
CA VAL A 321 -2.71 6.82 12.30
C VAL A 321 -2.23 7.73 11.17
N TYR A 322 -1.06 8.35 11.33
CA TYR A 322 -0.44 9.13 10.25
C TYR A 322 0.23 8.19 9.27
N ILE A 323 -0.09 8.32 7.99
CA ILE A 323 0.51 7.50 6.93
C ILE A 323 1.28 8.40 5.97
N CYS A 324 2.57 8.09 5.79
CA CYS A 324 3.50 8.87 4.98
C CYS A 324 4.04 8.05 3.80
N SER A 325 4.39 8.73 2.71
CA SER A 325 5.07 8.10 1.57
C SER A 325 6.55 7.83 1.89
N ARG A 326 7.19 8.66 2.72
CA ARG A 326 8.63 8.66 2.97
C ARG A 326 8.98 8.21 4.39
N ARG A 327 10.02 7.38 4.52
CA ARG A 327 10.55 6.96 5.83
C ARG A 327 11.05 8.14 6.66
N LYS A 328 11.75 9.10 6.02
CA LYS A 328 12.25 10.29 6.70
C LYS A 328 11.13 11.08 7.39
N THR A 329 10.00 11.30 6.71
CA THR A 329 8.82 11.98 7.29
C THR A 329 8.27 11.22 8.49
N VAL A 330 8.22 9.88 8.43
CA VAL A 330 7.80 9.03 9.55
C VAL A 330 8.72 9.19 10.75
N ASP A 331 10.05 9.15 10.52
CA ASP A 331 11.04 9.23 11.58
C ASP A 331 10.99 10.60 12.27
N GLU A 332 10.94 11.70 11.48
CA GLU A 332 10.82 13.07 11.99
C GLU A 332 9.52 13.28 12.78
N PHE A 333 8.39 12.77 12.27
CA PHE A 333 7.08 12.88 12.94
C PHE A 333 7.08 12.11 14.28
N ASN A 334 7.53 10.86 14.26
CA ASN A 334 7.56 10.02 15.47
C ASN A 334 8.53 10.61 16.51
N GLN A 335 9.67 11.17 16.10
CA GLN A 335 10.62 11.83 16.98
C GLN A 335 10.01 13.08 17.62
N SER A 336 9.38 13.95 16.83
CA SER A 336 8.70 15.14 17.34
C SER A 336 7.56 14.78 18.30
N ALA A 337 6.81 13.74 18.01
CA ALA A 337 5.70 13.28 18.85
C ALA A 337 6.18 12.76 20.22
N ILE A 338 7.29 12.02 20.26
CA ILE A 338 7.83 11.52 21.55
C ILE A 338 8.51 12.64 22.34
N GLU A 339 9.15 13.59 21.67
CA GLU A 339 9.72 14.78 22.33
C GLU A 339 8.64 15.63 22.99
N GLU A 340 7.55 15.89 22.28
CA GLU A 340 6.42 16.64 22.84
C GLU A 340 5.76 15.89 23.99
N TYR A 341 5.57 14.58 23.84
CA TYR A 341 5.07 13.73 24.92
C TYR A 341 5.95 13.83 26.20
N SER A 342 7.27 13.82 26.02
CA SER A 342 8.26 13.80 27.10
C SER A 342 8.30 15.09 27.93
N LYS A 343 7.80 16.23 27.41
CA LYS A 343 7.76 17.51 28.13
C LYS A 343 6.84 17.49 29.35
N GLY A 344 5.82 16.65 29.36
CA GLY A 344 4.80 16.61 30.41
C GLY A 344 4.57 15.23 31.03
N ASN A 345 5.26 14.19 30.55
CA ASN A 345 5.02 12.81 30.98
C ASN A 345 6.34 12.07 31.24
N PRO A 346 6.38 11.16 32.20
CA PRO A 346 7.55 10.34 32.46
C PRO A 346 7.82 9.38 31.27
N THR A 347 9.09 9.27 30.90
CA THR A 347 9.56 8.37 29.84
C THR A 347 10.69 7.50 30.33
N THR A 348 10.82 6.33 29.74
CA THR A 348 11.94 5.41 29.93
C THR A 348 12.65 5.20 28.59
N THR A 349 13.97 5.32 28.62
CA THR A 349 14.81 5.13 27.45
C THR A 349 15.57 3.81 27.53
N TYR A 350 15.48 3.02 26.50
CA TYR A 350 16.08 1.70 26.38
C TYR A 350 17.18 1.69 25.32
N GLN A 351 18.39 1.35 25.72
CA GLN A 351 19.51 1.16 24.79
C GLN A 351 19.55 -0.27 24.29
N ALA A 352 19.85 -0.45 23.01
CA ALA A 352 20.14 -1.76 22.44
C ALA A 352 21.46 -2.32 22.98
N LYS A 353 21.53 -3.65 23.11
CA LYS A 353 22.79 -4.36 23.37
C LYS A 353 23.20 -5.08 22.06
N TYR A 354 24.48 -5.09 21.74
CA TYR A 354 25.01 -5.74 20.54
C TYR A 354 26.48 -6.13 20.75
N ASP A 355 26.94 -7.15 20.07
CA ASP A 355 28.25 -7.80 20.26
C ASP A 355 29.21 -7.69 19.06
N GLY A 356 28.92 -6.81 18.11
CA GLY A 356 29.73 -6.60 16.90
C GLY A 356 29.45 -5.27 16.22
N PRO A 357 30.01 -5.05 15.03
CA PRO A 357 29.77 -3.84 14.25
C PRO A 357 28.34 -3.81 13.75
N LEU A 358 27.68 -2.65 13.85
CA LEU A 358 26.32 -2.47 13.40
C LEU A 358 26.27 -2.25 11.88
N THR A 359 25.31 -2.90 11.22
CA THR A 359 24.98 -2.65 9.82
C THR A 359 24.22 -1.34 9.66
N THR A 360 24.10 -0.85 8.43
CA THR A 360 23.32 0.35 8.09
C THR A 360 21.84 0.20 8.33
N GLU A 361 21.32 -1.04 8.22
CA GLU A 361 19.91 -1.36 8.45
C GLU A 361 19.74 -2.13 9.77
N LEU A 362 19.07 -1.48 10.72
CA LEU A 362 18.73 -2.06 12.00
C LEU A 362 17.23 -2.41 12.03
N PRO A 363 16.83 -3.49 12.72
CA PRO A 363 15.43 -3.86 12.87
C PRO A 363 14.61 -2.77 13.58
N CYS A 364 15.20 -2.09 14.55
CA CYS A 364 14.66 -0.92 15.23
C CYS A 364 15.78 0.00 15.72
N SER A 365 15.42 1.18 16.23
CA SER A 365 16.40 2.18 16.73
C SER A 365 17.26 1.62 17.87
N LYS A 366 18.54 2.02 17.91
CA LYS A 366 19.43 1.75 19.04
C LYS A 366 18.88 2.27 20.36
N THR A 367 18.24 3.43 20.29
CA THR A 367 17.62 4.10 21.42
C THR A 367 16.13 4.14 21.20
N LEU A 368 15.37 3.54 22.11
CA LEU A 368 13.91 3.55 22.14
C LEU A 368 13.44 4.29 23.38
N THR A 369 12.63 5.33 23.22
CA THR A 369 12.01 6.07 24.31
C THR A 369 10.51 5.83 24.30
N PHE A 370 9.98 5.36 25.41
CA PHE A 370 8.55 5.10 25.59
C PHE A 370 8.04 5.73 26.88
N GLY A 371 6.74 6.02 26.92
CA GLY A 371 5.98 6.40 28.12
C GLY A 371 4.62 5.71 28.10
N VAL A 372 3.90 5.74 29.21
CA VAL A 372 2.53 5.18 29.31
C VAL A 372 1.59 5.98 28.42
N GLY A 373 0.91 5.36 27.46
CA GLY A 373 0.05 6.03 26.49
C GLY A 373 0.71 6.26 25.12
N VAL A 374 2.03 6.00 24.99
CA VAL A 374 2.74 6.11 23.71
C VAL A 374 2.26 5.06 22.72
N ARG A 375 2.08 5.46 21.47
CA ARG A 375 1.70 4.57 20.37
C ARG A 375 2.91 3.82 19.84
N VAL A 376 2.78 2.51 19.75
CA VAL A 376 3.84 1.61 19.31
C VAL A 376 3.34 0.58 18.31
N MET A 377 4.26 0.03 17.53
CA MET A 377 4.01 -1.08 16.61
C MET A 377 5.08 -2.17 16.82
N THR A 378 4.65 -3.42 16.79
CA THR A 378 5.55 -4.59 16.79
C THR A 378 6.25 -4.75 15.44
N ILE A 379 7.50 -5.26 15.48
CA ILE A 379 8.31 -5.47 14.27
C ILE A 379 8.71 -6.93 14.05
N CYS A 380 8.16 -7.86 14.81
CA CYS A 380 8.40 -9.29 14.62
C CYS A 380 7.19 -10.11 15.08
N ASN A 381 7.22 -11.40 14.73
CA ASN A 381 6.25 -12.39 15.15
C ASN A 381 6.70 -13.08 16.42
N GLU A 382 5.76 -13.25 17.34
CA GLU A 382 5.87 -14.04 18.54
C GLU A 382 4.57 -14.81 18.80
N LYS A 383 4.58 -15.73 19.75
CA LYS A 383 3.39 -16.54 20.12
C LYS A 383 2.16 -15.69 20.41
N ASN A 384 2.35 -14.53 21.04
CA ASN A 384 1.26 -13.70 21.57
C ASN A 384 0.95 -12.45 20.74
N TYR A 385 1.79 -12.08 19.76
CA TYR A 385 1.60 -10.94 18.87
C TYR A 385 2.26 -11.18 17.51
N LYS A 386 1.81 -10.42 16.52
CA LYS A 386 2.30 -10.47 15.14
C LYS A 386 2.99 -9.17 14.77
N ASN A 387 3.83 -9.21 13.75
CA ASN A 387 4.48 -8.03 13.17
C ASN A 387 3.44 -7.04 12.65
N GLY A 388 3.66 -5.74 12.90
CA GLY A 388 2.77 -4.67 12.45
C GLY A 388 1.52 -4.45 13.32
N MET A 389 1.37 -5.15 14.46
CA MET A 389 0.29 -4.86 15.40
C MET A 389 0.51 -3.52 16.07
N LEU A 390 -0.50 -2.65 15.97
CA LEU A 390 -0.54 -1.35 16.63
C LEU A 390 -1.12 -1.45 18.03
N GLY A 391 -0.57 -0.68 18.95
CA GLY A 391 -1.04 -0.65 20.32
C GLY A 391 -0.55 0.56 21.11
N THR A 392 -0.95 0.63 22.36
CA THR A 392 -0.60 1.68 23.31
C THR A 392 0.10 1.10 24.51
N VAL A 393 1.21 1.69 24.89
CA VAL A 393 1.97 1.29 26.09
C VAL A 393 1.13 1.50 27.35
N LYS A 394 1.03 0.47 28.21
CA LYS A 394 0.27 0.48 29.47
C LYS A 394 1.17 0.56 30.70
N SER A 395 2.30 -0.09 30.65
CA SER A 395 3.31 -0.01 31.71
C SER A 395 4.70 -0.34 31.17
N LEU A 396 5.72 0.11 31.86
CA LEU A 396 7.12 0.02 31.51
C LEU A 396 7.93 -0.50 32.70
N SER A 397 8.94 -1.32 32.43
CA SER A 397 10.03 -1.64 33.35
C SER A 397 11.31 -1.91 32.56
N ASP A 398 12.44 -2.15 33.22
CA ASP A 398 13.73 -2.32 32.56
C ASP A 398 13.79 -3.46 31.55
N ASP A 399 13.02 -4.53 31.80
CA ASP A 399 13.04 -5.77 31.04
C ASP A 399 11.77 -6.07 30.24
N LYS A 400 10.72 -5.27 30.41
CA LYS A 400 9.42 -5.52 29.78
C LYS A 400 8.63 -4.24 29.49
N VAL A 401 7.87 -4.27 28.40
CA VAL A 401 6.91 -3.24 27.99
C VAL A 401 5.54 -3.93 27.87
N VAL A 402 4.53 -3.47 28.59
CA VAL A 402 3.16 -3.97 28.46
C VAL A 402 2.42 -3.12 27.45
N VAL A 403 1.91 -3.74 26.38
CA VAL A 403 1.18 -3.07 25.31
C VAL A 403 -0.25 -3.59 25.25
N LYS A 404 -1.22 -2.67 25.23
CA LYS A 404 -2.60 -2.96 24.87
C LYS A 404 -2.74 -2.69 23.35
N PHE A 405 -2.93 -3.75 22.57
CA PHE A 405 -3.15 -3.68 21.15
C PHE A 405 -4.55 -3.17 20.79
N ASP A 406 -4.72 -2.64 19.58
CA ASP A 406 -5.99 -2.07 19.11
C ASP A 406 -7.11 -3.13 19.00
N ASN A 407 -6.75 -4.41 18.82
CA ASN A 407 -7.67 -5.55 18.90
C ASN A 407 -8.11 -5.91 20.35
N GLY A 408 -7.79 -5.08 21.34
CA GLY A 408 -8.15 -5.27 22.75
C GLY A 408 -7.20 -6.14 23.56
N LYS A 409 -6.32 -6.92 22.93
CA LYS A 409 -5.40 -7.84 23.60
C LYS A 409 -4.28 -7.07 24.32
N THR A 410 -3.99 -7.45 25.55
CA THR A 410 -2.85 -6.89 26.30
C THR A 410 -1.73 -7.94 26.42
N VAL A 411 -0.52 -7.55 26.04
CA VAL A 411 0.64 -8.45 25.98
C VAL A 411 1.87 -7.81 26.61
N THR A 412 2.64 -8.61 27.34
CA THR A 412 3.96 -8.23 27.84
C THR A 412 5.01 -8.55 26.77
N ILE A 413 5.71 -7.52 26.34
CA ILE A 413 6.77 -7.60 25.34
C ILE A 413 8.12 -7.53 26.05
N LYS A 414 9.00 -8.48 25.73
CA LYS A 414 10.37 -8.55 26.23
C LYS A 414 11.37 -8.18 25.13
N ARG A 415 12.62 -7.94 25.51
CA ARG A 415 13.71 -7.77 24.54
C ARG A 415 13.87 -9.04 23.72
N LYS A 416 14.21 -8.87 22.45
CA LYS A 416 14.47 -9.94 21.49
C LYS A 416 15.85 -9.79 20.88
N THR A 417 16.52 -10.90 20.66
CA THR A 417 17.75 -10.98 19.88
C THR A 417 17.42 -11.06 18.39
N PHE A 418 18.03 -10.19 17.61
CA PHE A 418 18.00 -10.19 16.16
C PHE A 418 19.42 -10.48 15.67
N GLU A 419 19.56 -11.40 14.73
CA GLU A 419 20.81 -11.64 14.03
C GLU A 419 20.87 -10.70 12.81
N LEU A 420 21.89 -9.84 12.77
CA LEU A 420 22.13 -8.95 11.65
C LEU A 420 22.84 -9.70 10.51
N GLU A 421 22.83 -9.15 9.30
CA GLU A 421 23.41 -9.77 8.10
C GLU A 421 24.90 -10.11 8.24
N ASN A 422 25.64 -9.36 9.06
CA ASN A 422 27.05 -9.57 9.35
C ASN A 422 27.31 -10.53 10.53
N GLY A 423 26.29 -11.21 11.05
CA GLY A 423 26.37 -12.11 12.19
C GLY A 423 26.39 -11.43 13.56
N THR A 424 26.27 -10.10 13.62
CA THR A 424 26.17 -9.38 14.90
C THR A 424 24.83 -9.64 15.56
N SER A 425 24.85 -10.04 16.84
CA SER A 425 23.65 -10.15 17.68
C SER A 425 23.21 -8.77 18.17
N TYR A 426 21.95 -8.43 17.93
CA TYR A 426 21.34 -7.14 18.28
C TYR A 426 20.13 -7.35 19.17
N ILE A 427 20.18 -6.88 20.41
CA ILE A 427 19.16 -7.14 21.43
C ILE A 427 18.44 -5.84 21.75
N GLN A 428 17.14 -5.78 21.42
CA GLN A 428 16.29 -4.63 21.71
C GLN A 428 14.82 -5.06 21.86
N PHE A 429 13.95 -4.19 22.36
CA PHE A 429 12.51 -4.41 22.27
C PHE A 429 12.07 -4.43 20.81
N PRO A 430 11.27 -5.45 20.40
CA PRO A 430 10.74 -5.53 19.03
C PRO A 430 9.58 -4.55 18.81
N LEU A 431 9.82 -3.28 19.12
CA LEU A 431 8.85 -2.19 19.08
C LEU A 431 9.44 -0.97 18.36
N ILE A 432 8.59 -0.23 17.69
CA ILE A 432 8.89 1.11 17.18
C ILE A 432 7.77 2.07 17.56
N LEU A 433 8.05 3.37 17.57
CA LEU A 433 7.03 4.40 17.65
C LEU A 433 6.09 4.30 16.45
N ALA A 434 4.81 4.50 16.67
CA ALA A 434 3.78 4.34 15.65
C ALA A 434 2.69 5.42 15.70
N TYR A 435 3.09 6.66 15.93
CA TYR A 435 2.24 7.81 15.63
C TYR A 435 2.10 7.97 14.11
N ALA A 436 3.21 7.82 13.38
CA ALA A 436 3.25 7.73 11.93
C ALA A 436 3.87 6.42 11.46
N ILE A 437 3.39 5.91 10.30
CA ILE A 437 3.91 4.73 9.61
C ILE A 437 4.07 5.00 8.12
N THR A 438 4.91 4.23 7.43
CA THR A 438 5.02 4.32 5.97
C THR A 438 3.85 3.63 5.27
N VAL A 439 3.54 4.04 4.05
CA VAL A 439 2.54 3.39 3.19
C VAL A 439 2.84 1.90 2.99
N HIS A 440 4.11 1.52 2.87
CA HIS A 440 4.51 0.11 2.77
C HIS A 440 4.13 -0.69 4.02
N ARG A 441 4.31 -0.11 5.21
CA ARG A 441 3.86 -0.73 6.46
C ARG A 441 2.34 -0.69 6.64
N ALA A 442 1.64 0.24 6.00
CA ALA A 442 0.18 0.31 6.00
C ALA A 442 -0.47 -0.68 5.02
N GLN A 443 0.27 -1.21 4.03
CA GLN A 443 -0.27 -2.13 3.03
C GLN A 443 -0.89 -3.38 3.69
N GLY A 444 -1.99 -3.87 3.13
CA GLY A 444 -2.76 -4.98 3.69
C GLY A 444 -3.65 -4.60 4.89
N SER A 445 -3.35 -3.50 5.61
CA SER A 445 -4.13 -3.05 6.77
C SER A 445 -5.27 -2.11 6.40
N THR A 446 -6.25 -2.03 7.32
CA THR A 446 -7.34 -1.04 7.30
C THR A 446 -7.30 -0.28 8.62
N PHE A 447 -7.45 1.03 8.57
CA PHE A 447 -7.47 1.90 9.75
C PHE A 447 -8.77 2.66 9.78
N GLU A 448 -9.39 2.74 10.94
CA GLU A 448 -10.64 3.46 11.12
C GLU A 448 -10.48 4.95 10.87
N HIS A 449 -9.39 5.55 11.38
CA HIS A 449 -9.06 6.97 11.20
C HIS A 449 -7.63 7.13 10.68
N VAL A 450 -7.46 7.87 9.60
CA VAL A 450 -6.15 8.13 8.99
C VAL A 450 -5.89 9.62 8.76
N ALA A 451 -4.66 10.03 8.98
CA ALA A 451 -4.12 11.29 8.50
C ALA A 451 -3.05 11.01 7.43
N ILE A 452 -3.31 11.40 6.20
CA ILE A 452 -2.39 11.21 5.08
C ILE A 452 -1.46 12.40 5.00
N MET A 453 -0.16 12.14 5.20
CA MET A 453 0.88 13.15 5.01
C MET A 453 1.16 13.32 3.52
N CYS A 454 0.88 14.53 3.00
CA CYS A 454 1.17 14.88 1.61
C CYS A 454 2.66 15.26 1.44
N ASP A 455 3.54 14.29 1.66
CA ASP A 455 4.99 14.43 1.64
C ASP A 455 5.64 14.07 0.30
N GLY A 456 4.82 13.89 -0.73
CA GLY A 456 5.20 13.59 -2.10
C GLY A 456 5.36 12.10 -2.38
N CYS A 457 4.42 11.54 -3.14
CA CYS A 457 4.52 10.18 -3.66
C CYS A 457 5.62 10.11 -4.74
N PHE A 458 6.47 9.08 -4.68
CA PHE A 458 7.61 8.93 -5.60
C PHE A 458 7.52 7.68 -6.50
N GLU A 459 6.62 6.73 -6.19
CA GLU A 459 6.40 5.51 -6.97
C GLU A 459 4.94 5.37 -7.41
N ALA A 460 4.72 4.59 -8.47
CA ALA A 460 3.37 4.26 -8.94
C ALA A 460 2.59 3.49 -7.87
N GLY A 461 1.27 3.73 -7.80
CA GLY A 461 0.37 3.08 -6.87
C GLY A 461 0.43 3.57 -5.42
N GLN A 462 1.43 4.38 -5.02
CA GLN A 462 1.55 4.86 -3.64
C GLN A 462 0.33 5.65 -3.18
N LEU A 463 -0.13 6.61 -3.99
CA LEU A 463 -1.29 7.42 -3.64
C LEU A 463 -2.56 6.57 -3.52
N TYR A 464 -2.80 5.68 -4.48
CA TYR A 464 -3.91 4.74 -4.40
C TYR A 464 -3.84 3.87 -3.14
N CYS A 465 -2.64 3.39 -2.80
CA CYS A 465 -2.44 2.60 -1.59
C CYS A 465 -2.73 3.40 -0.32
N LEU A 466 -2.29 4.66 -0.24
CA LEU A 466 -2.59 5.58 0.88
C LEU A 466 -4.09 5.78 1.06
N LEU A 467 -4.77 6.19 0.00
CA LEU A 467 -6.20 6.54 0.03
C LEU A 467 -7.09 5.32 0.33
N SER A 468 -6.68 4.12 -0.11
CA SER A 468 -7.44 2.89 0.11
C SER A 468 -7.31 2.30 1.52
N ARG A 469 -6.56 2.94 2.44
CA ARG A 469 -6.36 2.44 3.82
C ARG A 469 -7.54 2.71 4.75
N CYS A 470 -8.37 3.70 4.45
CA CYS A 470 -9.54 4.07 5.25
C CYS A 470 -10.84 3.62 4.58
N PRO A 471 -11.81 3.08 5.36
CA PRO A 471 -13.09 2.66 4.81
C PRO A 471 -14.04 3.82 4.51
N SER A 472 -13.86 4.99 5.15
CA SER A 472 -14.70 6.18 4.99
C SER A 472 -13.87 7.43 4.77
N LEU A 473 -14.37 8.30 3.90
CA LEU A 473 -13.77 9.61 3.65
C LEU A 473 -13.89 10.56 4.85
N ASP A 474 -14.95 10.44 5.65
CA ASP A 474 -15.17 11.24 6.86
C ASP A 474 -14.07 11.03 7.91
N ASN A 475 -13.42 9.87 7.87
CA ASN A 475 -12.34 9.48 8.78
C ASN A 475 -10.95 9.67 8.16
N MET A 476 -10.87 10.37 7.02
CA MET A 476 -9.63 10.66 6.31
C MET A 476 -9.34 12.15 6.32
N THR A 477 -8.13 12.51 6.72
CA THR A 477 -7.65 13.90 6.73
C THR A 477 -6.33 14.00 5.97
N PHE A 478 -6.12 15.10 5.25
CA PHE A 478 -4.86 15.40 4.59
C PHE A 478 -4.05 16.41 5.39
N ILE A 479 -2.77 16.13 5.58
CA ILE A 479 -1.80 17.06 6.18
C ILE A 479 -0.86 17.53 5.06
N GLY A 480 -0.95 18.81 4.74
CA GLY A 480 -0.27 19.40 3.60
C GLY A 480 -1.15 19.45 2.35
N GLU A 481 -0.52 19.55 1.18
CA GLU A 481 -1.21 19.68 -0.09
C GLU A 481 -0.99 18.46 -0.99
N LEU A 482 -2.09 17.83 -1.40
CA LEU A 482 -2.09 16.78 -2.40
C LEU A 482 -1.85 17.39 -3.78
N LYS A 483 -0.79 16.97 -4.45
CA LYS A 483 -0.33 17.54 -5.73
C LYS A 483 -0.58 16.59 -6.91
N PRO A 484 -0.77 17.11 -8.14
CA PRO A 484 -0.84 16.27 -9.33
C PRO A 484 0.36 15.34 -9.53
N SER A 485 1.55 15.78 -9.10
CA SER A 485 2.78 14.96 -9.12
C SER A 485 2.75 13.72 -8.22
N ASP A 486 1.80 13.66 -7.27
CA ASP A 486 1.63 12.51 -6.38
C ASP A 486 0.90 11.37 -7.07
N LEU A 487 0.12 11.67 -8.12
CA LEU A 487 -0.58 10.69 -8.92
C LEU A 487 0.35 10.07 -9.95
N LYS A 488 0.88 8.90 -9.62
CA LYS A 488 1.75 8.12 -10.50
C LYS A 488 1.14 6.73 -10.74
N VAL A 489 1.09 6.34 -12.01
CA VAL A 489 0.59 5.05 -12.45
C VAL A 489 1.60 4.34 -13.34
N ASP A 490 1.61 3.03 -13.30
CA ASP A 490 2.38 2.19 -14.20
C ASP A 490 1.41 1.48 -15.16
N ILE A 491 1.47 1.84 -16.45
CA ILE A 491 0.56 1.33 -17.47
C ILE A 491 0.72 -0.18 -17.67
N GLU A 492 1.95 -0.70 -17.63
CA GLU A 492 2.18 -2.14 -17.81
C GLU A 492 1.58 -2.93 -16.63
N ALA A 493 1.68 -2.39 -15.42
CA ALA A 493 1.04 -2.97 -14.24
C ALA A 493 -0.50 -2.91 -14.34
N LEU A 494 -1.05 -1.79 -14.80
CA LEU A 494 -2.50 -1.63 -14.96
C LEU A 494 -3.12 -2.55 -16.02
N LYS A 495 -2.39 -2.94 -17.06
CA LYS A 495 -2.85 -3.94 -18.04
C LYS A 495 -3.19 -5.28 -17.41
N LEU A 496 -2.59 -5.61 -16.27
CA LEU A 496 -2.88 -6.86 -15.56
C LEU A 496 -4.14 -6.78 -14.70
N THR A 497 -4.67 -5.58 -14.49
CA THR A 497 -5.86 -5.37 -13.66
C THR A 497 -7.18 -5.53 -14.40
N VAL A 498 -7.14 -5.74 -15.72
CA VAL A 498 -8.29 -5.97 -16.60
C VAL A 498 -8.07 -7.21 -17.47
N PHE A 499 -9.17 -7.80 -17.97
CA PHE A 499 -9.09 -8.80 -19.04
C PHE A 499 -8.84 -8.08 -20.37
N MET A 500 -7.63 -8.19 -20.88
CA MET A 500 -7.35 -7.72 -22.23
C MET A 500 -7.77 -8.80 -23.22
N THR A 501 -8.79 -8.55 -24.02
CA THR A 501 -9.02 -9.32 -25.25
C THR A 501 -7.78 -9.19 -26.13
N ARG A 502 -7.16 -10.30 -26.46
CA ARG A 502 -6.01 -10.40 -27.37
C ARG A 502 -6.40 -9.96 -28.77
#